data_81e40338fece42c6b1df93b0d8fa058e
#
_entry.id   81e40338fece42c6b1df93b0d8fa058e
#
_cell.length_a   1.000
_cell.length_b   1.000
_cell.length_c   1.000
_cell.angle_alpha   90.00
_cell.angle_beta   90.00
_cell.angle_gamma   90.00
#
_symmetry.space_group_name_H-M   'P 1'
#
loop_
_entity.id
_entity.type
_entity.pdbx_description
1 polymer ?
#
loop_
_entity_poly.entity_id
_entity_poly.type
_entity_poly.pdbx_seq_one_letter_code
_entity_poly.pdbx_strand_id
1 'polypeptide(L)'
;MDRNKQNSKYKTIGEVAQILKLVNDKKGSLSTHTIRFWEKEFKQVKPKIFTGNRRYYDEKSINILKKIKYLLKDKGMTLLGVKKVLNAENSDIDELYNTSINQKNIIKKKVKKIKNLIENIKNKSG
;
A
#
# COMPACT_ATOMS: atom_id res chain seq x y z
N MET A 1 -2.43 -19.06 -24.98
CA MET A 1 -3.55 -18.13 -24.76
C MET A 1 -3.75 -17.75 -23.30
N ASP A 2 -3.40 -18.62 -22.36
CA ASP A 2 -3.48 -18.31 -20.92
C ASP A 2 -2.49 -17.22 -20.48
N ARG A 3 -1.45 -16.97 -21.26
CA ARG A 3 -0.47 -15.91 -21.01
C ARG A 3 -1.08 -14.49 -21.03
N ASN A 4 -2.13 -14.27 -21.84
CA ASN A 4 -2.78 -12.96 -21.93
C ASN A 4 -3.71 -12.65 -20.75
N LYS A 5 -4.33 -13.66 -20.15
CA LYS A 5 -5.17 -13.47 -18.96
C LYS A 5 -4.35 -13.25 -17.69
N GLN A 6 -3.20 -13.91 -17.58
CA GLN A 6 -2.28 -13.68 -16.47
C GLN A 6 -1.58 -12.32 -16.57
N ASN A 7 -1.28 -11.88 -17.80
CA ASN A 7 -0.64 -10.58 -18.03
C ASN A 7 -1.55 -9.37 -17.71
N SER A 8 -2.88 -9.53 -17.73
CA SER A 8 -3.78 -8.44 -17.35
C SER A 8 -3.80 -8.19 -15.83
N LYS A 9 -3.55 -9.23 -15.03
CA LYS A 9 -3.58 -9.16 -13.57
C LYS A 9 -2.23 -8.72 -12.98
N TYR A 10 -1.14 -9.07 -13.64
CA TYR A 10 0.22 -8.77 -13.18
C TYR A 10 0.94 -7.89 -14.19
N LYS A 11 1.74 -6.96 -13.68
CA LYS A 11 2.56 -6.07 -14.49
C LYS A 11 4.03 -6.36 -14.27
N THR A 12 4.83 -6.25 -15.35
CA THR A 12 6.28 -6.37 -15.25
C THR A 12 6.87 -5.13 -14.56
N ILE A 13 8.12 -5.24 -14.10
CA ILE A 13 8.80 -4.11 -13.47
C ILE A 13 8.92 -2.91 -14.41
N GLY A 14 9.13 -3.15 -15.71
CA GLY A 14 9.17 -2.08 -16.71
C GLY A 14 7.81 -1.38 -16.86
N GLU A 15 6.73 -2.14 -16.91
CA GLU A 15 5.37 -1.59 -16.97
C GLU A 15 5.03 -0.79 -15.71
N VAL A 16 5.42 -1.28 -14.55
CA VAL A 16 5.22 -0.56 -13.28
C VAL A 16 6.00 0.75 -13.26
N ALA A 17 7.25 0.74 -13.75
CA ALA A 17 8.04 1.95 -13.88
C ALA A 17 7.38 2.99 -14.78
N GLN A 18 6.73 2.55 -15.87
CA GLN A 18 5.95 3.44 -16.74
C GLN A 18 4.72 4.00 -16.03
N ILE A 19 3.98 3.15 -15.32
CA ILE A 19 2.79 3.55 -14.56
C ILE A 19 3.16 4.60 -13.50
N LEU A 20 4.28 4.40 -12.82
CA LEU A 20 4.77 5.30 -11.78
C LEU A 20 5.52 6.52 -12.35
N LYS A 21 5.73 6.58 -13.66
CA LYS A 21 6.49 7.63 -14.34
C LYS A 21 7.90 7.79 -13.78
N LEU A 22 8.54 6.67 -13.47
CA LEU A 22 9.92 6.65 -13.00
C LEU A 22 10.88 6.63 -14.19
N VAL A 23 11.17 7.80 -14.71
CA VAL A 23 12.06 7.97 -15.85
C VAL A 23 13.35 8.61 -15.36
N ASN A 24 14.49 8.08 -15.81
CA ASN A 24 15.79 8.68 -15.56
C ASN A 24 15.95 9.89 -16.48
N ASP A 25 15.98 11.08 -15.90
CA ASP A 25 16.04 12.35 -16.65
C ASP A 25 17.28 12.46 -17.55
N LYS A 26 18.39 11.81 -17.17
CA LYS A 26 19.65 11.88 -17.93
C LYS A 26 19.66 10.93 -19.14
N LYS A 27 18.96 9.79 -19.07
CA LYS A 27 19.01 8.74 -20.09
C LYS A 27 17.69 8.49 -20.79
N GLY A 28 16.60 9.10 -20.31
CA GLY A 28 15.25 8.83 -20.84
C GLY A 28 14.79 7.39 -20.64
N SER A 29 15.53 6.57 -19.91
CA SER A 29 15.21 5.17 -19.64
C SER A 29 14.40 5.00 -18.37
N LEU A 30 13.62 3.91 -18.29
CA LEU A 30 12.83 3.60 -17.11
C LEU A 30 13.71 3.21 -15.94
N SER A 31 13.41 3.76 -14.76
CA SER A 31 14.18 3.55 -13.54
C SER A 31 13.65 2.35 -12.77
N THR A 32 13.90 1.15 -13.27
CA THR A 32 13.45 -0.09 -12.63
C THR A 32 14.21 -0.39 -11.33
N HIS A 33 15.44 0.09 -11.21
CA HIS A 33 16.22 -0.08 -9.98
C HIS A 33 15.60 0.64 -8.78
N THR A 34 14.86 1.71 -8.99
CA THR A 34 14.13 2.40 -7.93
C THR A 34 13.06 1.48 -7.33
N ILE A 35 12.33 0.76 -8.18
CA ILE A 35 11.31 -0.20 -7.74
C ILE A 35 11.94 -1.35 -6.96
N ARG A 36 13.08 -1.87 -7.43
CA ARG A 36 13.82 -2.92 -6.72
C ARG A 36 14.32 -2.46 -5.36
N PHE A 37 14.78 -1.21 -5.29
CA PHE A 37 15.19 -0.60 -4.02
C PHE A 37 14.01 -0.51 -3.05
N TRP A 38 12.86 -0.01 -3.51
CA TRP A 38 11.67 0.08 -2.68
C TRP A 38 11.14 -1.29 -2.25
N GLU A 39 11.19 -2.28 -3.14
CA GLU A 39 10.85 -3.65 -2.81
C GLU A 39 11.69 -4.21 -1.66
N LYS A 40 12.98 -3.89 -1.68
CA LYS A 40 13.92 -4.29 -0.62
C LYS A 40 13.66 -3.56 0.70
N GLU A 41 13.35 -2.27 0.63
CA GLU A 41 13.15 -1.44 1.81
C GLU A 41 11.76 -1.59 2.44
N PHE A 42 10.74 -1.88 1.64
CA PHE A 42 9.36 -1.96 2.10
C PHE A 42 8.84 -3.39 1.98
N LYS A 43 8.57 -4.01 3.11
CA LYS A 43 8.07 -5.41 3.21
C LYS A 43 6.71 -5.59 2.54
N GLN A 44 5.93 -4.53 2.44
CA GLN A 44 4.58 -4.55 1.89
C GLN A 44 4.56 -4.77 0.39
N VAL A 45 5.65 -4.41 -0.29
CA VAL A 45 5.82 -4.64 -1.73
C VAL A 45 6.32 -6.07 -1.92
N LYS A 46 5.42 -6.96 -2.37
CA LYS A 46 5.74 -8.38 -2.59
C LYS A 46 5.51 -8.75 -4.04
N PRO A 47 6.55 -8.72 -4.88
CA PRO A 47 6.41 -9.19 -6.24
C PRO A 47 6.28 -10.71 -6.27
N LYS A 48 5.60 -11.20 -7.30
CA LYS A 48 5.58 -12.63 -7.60
C LYS A 48 6.66 -12.94 -8.61
N ILE A 49 7.41 -14.00 -8.36
CA ILE A 49 8.46 -14.44 -9.26
C ILE A 49 7.95 -15.68 -9.99
N PHE A 50 7.76 -15.54 -11.29
CA PHE A 50 7.35 -16.64 -12.16
C PHE A 50 8.56 -17.27 -12.86
N THR A 51 8.28 -18.20 -13.76
CA THR A 51 9.29 -18.90 -14.56
C THR A 51 10.25 -17.92 -15.24
N GLY A 52 11.55 -18.13 -15.12
CA GLY A 52 12.57 -17.25 -15.67
C GLY A 52 13.02 -16.12 -14.76
N ASN A 53 12.71 -16.18 -13.47
CA ASN A 53 13.12 -15.21 -12.43
C ASN A 53 12.65 -13.77 -12.71
N ARG A 54 11.56 -13.61 -13.47
CA ARG A 54 10.99 -12.29 -13.74
C ARG A 54 10.05 -11.87 -12.61
N ARG A 55 10.13 -10.60 -12.22
CA ARG A 55 9.27 -10.01 -11.22
C ARG A 55 7.97 -9.52 -11.84
N TYR A 56 6.86 -9.87 -11.21
CA TYR A 56 5.52 -9.42 -11.59
C TYR A 56 4.83 -8.82 -10.37
N TYR A 57 4.16 -7.71 -10.58
CA TYR A 57 3.51 -6.94 -9.53
C TYR A 57 2.00 -6.97 -9.73
N ASP A 58 1.26 -7.33 -8.70
CA ASP A 58 -0.20 -7.26 -8.71
C ASP A 58 -0.68 -5.83 -8.44
N GLU A 59 -1.98 -5.60 -8.57
CA GLU A 59 -2.58 -4.29 -8.34
C GLU A 59 -2.32 -3.76 -6.93
N LYS A 60 -2.38 -4.63 -5.94
CA LYS A 60 -2.11 -4.27 -4.54
C LYS A 60 -0.68 -3.74 -4.36
N SER A 61 0.30 -4.45 -4.91
CA SER A 61 1.71 -4.01 -4.85
C SER A 61 1.94 -2.72 -5.62
N ILE A 62 1.29 -2.54 -6.78
CA ILE A 62 1.37 -1.31 -7.56
C ILE A 62 0.79 -0.13 -6.78
N ASN A 63 -0.33 -0.30 -6.11
CA ASN A 63 -0.94 0.74 -5.28
C ASN A 63 -0.05 1.14 -4.11
N ILE A 64 0.62 0.17 -3.48
CA ILE A 64 1.60 0.43 -2.43
C ILE A 64 2.79 1.23 -2.98
N LEU A 65 3.30 0.86 -4.15
CA LEU A 65 4.39 1.58 -4.81
C LEU A 65 3.99 3.01 -5.19
N LYS A 66 2.76 3.22 -5.66
CA LYS A 66 2.22 4.57 -5.93
C LYS A 66 2.22 5.42 -4.66
N LYS A 67 1.81 4.84 -3.55
CA LYS A 67 1.77 5.50 -2.25
C LYS A 67 3.18 5.84 -1.76
N ILE A 68 4.12 4.91 -1.89
CA ILE A 68 5.52 5.13 -1.54
C ILE A 68 6.09 6.32 -2.34
N LYS A 69 5.87 6.33 -3.64
CA LYS A 69 6.32 7.43 -4.51
C LYS A 69 5.73 8.76 -4.08
N TYR A 70 4.43 8.79 -3.82
CA TYR A 70 3.73 9.99 -3.36
C TYR A 70 4.32 10.52 -2.06
N LEU A 71 4.48 9.65 -1.06
CA LEU A 71 5.01 10.05 0.25
C LEU A 71 6.48 10.50 0.20
N LEU A 72 7.30 9.83 -0.59
CA LEU A 72 8.72 10.18 -0.72
C LEU A 72 8.95 11.42 -1.57
N LYS A 73 8.30 11.51 -2.73
CA LYS A 73 8.58 12.55 -3.72
C LYS A 73 7.67 13.77 -3.58
N ASP A 74 6.37 13.57 -3.43
CA ASP A 74 5.42 14.68 -3.34
C ASP A 74 5.32 15.27 -1.94
N LYS A 75 5.30 14.42 -0.91
CA LYS A 75 5.29 14.86 0.50
C LYS A 75 6.68 15.11 1.07
N GLY A 76 7.74 14.64 0.40
CA GLY A 76 9.12 14.83 0.88
C GLY A 76 9.44 14.11 2.17
N MET A 77 8.73 13.01 2.48
CA MET A 77 8.98 12.24 3.69
C MET A 77 10.29 11.46 3.58
N THR A 78 10.89 11.16 4.74
CA THR A 78 12.04 10.28 4.80
C THR A 78 11.64 8.82 4.57
N LEU A 79 12.59 7.99 4.15
CA LEU A 79 12.39 6.55 3.97
C LEU A 79 11.85 5.90 5.26
N LEU A 80 12.43 6.26 6.40
CA LEU A 80 12.00 5.76 7.70
C LEU A 80 10.57 6.21 8.04
N GLY A 81 10.22 7.44 7.73
CA GLY A 81 8.87 7.97 7.94
C GLY A 81 7.83 7.21 7.12
N VAL A 82 8.14 6.92 5.85
CA VAL A 82 7.26 6.13 4.98
C VAL A 82 7.12 4.70 5.49
N LYS A 83 8.20 4.09 5.96
CA LYS A 83 8.14 2.76 6.59
C LYS A 83 7.19 2.72 7.78
N LYS A 84 7.24 3.75 8.63
CA LYS A 84 6.35 3.86 9.79
C LYS A 84 4.88 3.99 9.37
N VAL A 85 4.59 4.80 8.36
CA VAL A 85 3.23 4.97 7.83
C VAL A 85 2.68 3.64 7.29
N LEU A 86 3.46 2.95 6.47
CA LEU A 86 3.04 1.67 5.88
C LEU A 86 2.88 0.57 6.94
N ASN A 87 3.76 0.52 7.92
CA ASN A 87 3.67 -0.45 9.01
C ASN A 87 2.44 -0.20 9.89
N ALA A 88 2.13 1.04 10.19
CA ALA A 88 0.94 1.40 10.95
C ALA A 88 -0.35 0.99 10.22
N GLU A 89 -0.44 1.27 8.91
CA GLU A 89 -1.59 0.87 8.10
C GLU A 89 -1.73 -0.65 8.01
N ASN A 90 -0.62 -1.37 7.85
CA ASN A 90 -0.65 -2.83 7.81
C ASN A 90 -1.07 -3.45 9.14
N SER A 91 -0.59 -2.91 10.27
CA SER A 91 -1.01 -3.43 11.56
C SER A 91 -2.50 -3.23 11.80
N ASP A 92 -3.06 -2.10 11.36
CA ASP A 92 -4.50 -1.87 11.42
C ASP A 92 -5.27 -2.85 10.52
N ILE A 93 -4.78 -3.11 9.31
CA ILE A 93 -5.39 -4.06 8.38
C ILE A 93 -5.22 -5.50 8.87
N ASP A 94 -4.04 -5.89 9.34
CA ASP A 94 -3.78 -7.23 9.87
C ASP A 94 -4.60 -7.50 11.13
N GLU A 95 -4.75 -6.52 12.01
CA GLU A 95 -5.67 -6.59 13.12
C GLU A 95 -7.11 -6.78 12.64
N LEU A 96 -7.52 -6.08 11.58
CA LEU A 96 -8.84 -6.24 10.99
C LEU A 96 -9.06 -7.63 10.38
N TYR A 97 -8.03 -8.25 9.81
CA TYR A 97 -8.12 -9.61 9.25
C TYR A 97 -8.02 -10.70 10.31
N ASN A 98 -7.11 -10.56 11.28
CA ASN A 98 -6.84 -11.60 12.28
C ASN A 98 -7.92 -11.73 13.35
N THR A 99 -8.75 -10.72 13.53
CA THR A 99 -9.82 -10.72 14.50
C THR A 99 -11.18 -10.50 13.87
N SER A 100 -11.43 -11.13 12.73
CA SER A 100 -12.55 -10.86 11.82
C SER A 100 -13.92 -10.72 12.49
N ILE A 101 -14.26 -11.53 13.49
CA ILE A 101 -15.54 -11.44 14.21
C ILE A 101 -15.42 -10.56 15.46
N ASN A 102 -14.35 -10.71 16.21
CA ASN A 102 -14.14 -9.94 17.45
C ASN A 102 -13.88 -8.45 17.18
N GLN A 103 -13.29 -8.11 16.05
CA GLN A 103 -13.03 -6.71 15.72
C GLN A 103 -14.22 -5.97 15.16
N LYS A 104 -15.11 -6.63 14.43
CA LYS A 104 -16.40 -6.02 14.11
C LYS A 104 -17.12 -5.59 15.40
N ASN A 105 -17.02 -6.38 16.44
CA ASN A 105 -17.57 -6.05 17.75
C ASN A 105 -16.82 -4.93 18.46
N ILE A 106 -15.50 -4.88 18.36
CA ILE A 106 -14.67 -3.80 18.92
C ILE A 106 -14.92 -2.48 18.20
N ILE A 107 -15.00 -2.48 16.88
CA ILE A 107 -15.32 -1.29 16.09
C ILE A 107 -16.73 -0.82 16.39
N LYS A 108 -17.70 -1.71 16.47
CA LYS A 108 -19.08 -1.38 16.90
C LYS A 108 -19.11 -0.79 18.30
N LYS A 109 -18.35 -1.36 19.24
CA LYS A 109 -18.24 -0.82 20.62
C LYS A 109 -17.62 0.57 20.63
N LYS A 110 -16.56 0.81 19.86
CA LYS A 110 -15.92 2.13 19.75
C LYS A 110 -16.87 3.16 19.14
N VAL A 111 -17.58 2.81 18.09
CA VAL A 111 -18.58 3.69 17.44
C VAL A 111 -19.72 3.97 18.39
N LYS A 112 -20.23 2.97 19.11
CA LYS A 112 -21.28 3.13 20.10
C LYS A 112 -20.83 4.03 21.26
N LYS A 113 -19.59 3.88 21.72
CA LYS A 113 -19.01 4.71 22.76
C LYS A 113 -18.90 6.17 22.32
N ILE A 114 -18.49 6.43 21.08
CA ILE A 114 -18.44 7.77 20.50
C ILE A 114 -19.84 8.37 20.41
N LYS A 115 -20.84 7.61 19.95
CA LYS A 115 -22.24 8.06 19.89
C LYS A 115 -22.77 8.40 21.28
N ASN A 116 -22.49 7.58 22.29
CA ASN A 116 -22.92 7.83 23.66
C ASN A 116 -22.27 9.10 24.24
N LEU A 117 -21.00 9.35 23.92
CA LEU A 117 -20.31 10.58 24.33
C LEU A 117 -20.93 11.81 23.69
N ILE A 118 -21.31 11.74 22.41
CA ILE A 118 -21.97 12.82 21.69
C ILE A 118 -23.37 13.08 22.26
N GLU A 119 -24.14 12.04 22.57
CA GLU A 119 -25.46 12.16 23.20
C GLU A 119 -25.36 12.78 24.59
N ASN A 120 -24.38 12.37 25.40
CA ASN A 120 -24.15 12.96 26.71
C ASN A 120 -23.79 14.45 26.64
N ILE A 121 -23.01 14.85 25.64
CA ILE A 121 -22.69 16.26 25.41
C ILE A 121 -23.94 17.03 25.01
N LYS A 122 -24.79 16.47 24.11
CA LYS A 122 -26.06 17.09 23.70
C LYS A 122 -27.03 17.21 24.88
N ASN A 123 -27.12 16.22 25.74
CA ASN A 123 -28.00 16.22 26.89
C ASN A 123 -27.54 17.19 27.98
N LYS A 124 -26.23 17.45 28.10
CA LYS A 124 -25.68 18.41 29.06
C LYS A 124 -25.75 19.86 28.60
N SER A 125 -25.83 20.10 27.29
CA SER A 125 -25.92 21.44 26.73
C SER A 125 -27.36 21.92 26.51
N GLY A 126 -28.30 21.07 26.76
CA GLY A 126 -29.73 21.41 26.78
C GLY A 126 -30.20 21.62 28.19
#